data_7e4c4af31e7c4ad062cc23ce9ea16f8d
#
_entry.id   7e4c4af31e7c4ad062cc23ce9ea16f8d
#
_cell.length_a   1.000
_cell.length_b   1.000
_cell.length_c   1.000
_cell.angle_alpha   90.00
_cell.angle_beta   90.00
_cell.angle_gamma   90.00
#
_symmetry.space_group_name_H-M   'P 1'
#
loop_
_entity.id
_entity.type
_entity.pdbx_description
1 polymer ?
#
loop_
_entity_poly.entity_id
_entity_poly.type
_entity_poly.pdbx_seq_one_letter_code
_entity_poly.pdbx_strand_id
1 'polypeptide(L)'
;MCGINGFLVKKNSVDSISQLRLMNKLIFHRGPDSHGEFIDEIYDYSLAMGMTRLSIIDIDNGNQPIYSEDKSKVIVFNGEIYNYQILKNQLISDGCIFKTNSDTEVILSLYEKEGPNSFGKLDGMFAFSIYDTTIGKVFIARDFFGEKPLYYSQTATGFIWASELKSLISSLPSKPEIDTIALSLFFKLTFIPAPFTIYQGIKKLEANHYIELDCKINNFSIFEIYRSTSKFSFNSKNDASKITHDLVQNSVLSRSISDVPLGTFLSGGVDSSIVSLCLAQQQDTKIDTFSIGFDKKAFDESDKSRQVSKLINSKHHEFIISEKDLTANIDEILLNFDEPFADSSALATYLVSKKTKDFVKVALTGDGGDEVFGGYNKYYIGNLNKKYTSLVPPKIHFNIVGYIDNLLSIKDDSRGNRFKIKRLLKSINYEDDFYYNIISLGFTDDELKSILNVGSFSSNSLQYFKDKIGLYSSSISDFRAIDKHLSLEGDMLVKVDRTSMLTSIECRAPFLNKELWDFTNQLPDTYLINGWDKKHILKEAFKEYFPKNFLNKSKKGFGVPVGDWLRSELQLELLFYLDKEFLIKQNIFDFEKISKLVLNHLESKVDNTFRVWTFYCFQKWYKNTYEA
;
A
#
# COMPACT_ATOMS: atom_id res chain seq x y z
N MET A 1 -9.62 -12.05 -2.88
CA MET A 1 -10.01 -10.75 -2.24
C MET A 1 -11.30 -10.25 -2.83
N CYS A 2 -11.96 -9.35 -2.12
CA CYS A 2 -13.28 -8.84 -2.45
C CYS A 2 -13.25 -7.32 -2.64
N GLY A 3 -14.40 -6.72 -2.82
CA GLY A 3 -14.62 -5.29 -2.67
C GLY A 3 -15.90 -5.06 -1.89
N ILE A 4 -15.91 -4.08 -1.00
CA ILE A 4 -17.10 -3.70 -0.23
C ILE A 4 -17.50 -2.26 -0.52
N ASN A 5 -18.79 -2.03 -0.44
CA ASN A 5 -19.42 -0.72 -0.58
C ASN A 5 -20.52 -0.56 0.46
N GLY A 6 -20.88 0.66 0.80
CA GLY A 6 -22.06 0.94 1.57
C GLY A 6 -22.35 2.42 1.67
N PHE A 7 -23.57 2.71 2.06
CA PHE A 7 -24.00 4.05 2.37
C PHE A 7 -25.18 4.06 3.36
N LEU A 8 -25.27 5.13 4.11
CA LEU A 8 -26.42 5.53 4.91
C LEU A 8 -26.87 6.90 4.38
N VAL A 9 -27.99 6.98 3.69
CA VAL A 9 -28.48 8.21 3.07
C VAL A 9 -29.94 8.49 3.44
N LYS A 10 -30.36 9.75 3.41
CA LYS A 10 -31.76 10.10 3.68
C LYS A 10 -32.69 9.34 2.74
N LYS A 11 -33.81 8.83 3.28
CA LYS A 11 -34.84 8.13 2.50
C LYS A 11 -35.28 8.99 1.29
N ASN A 12 -35.53 8.31 0.18
CA ASN A 12 -35.94 8.92 -1.07
C ASN A 12 -34.94 9.91 -1.71
N SER A 13 -33.70 9.99 -1.19
CA SER A 13 -32.67 10.82 -1.83
C SER A 13 -32.06 10.16 -3.06
N VAL A 14 -32.01 8.81 -3.07
CA VAL A 14 -31.52 7.98 -4.17
C VAL A 14 -32.32 6.68 -4.26
N ASP A 15 -32.34 6.04 -5.41
CA ASP A 15 -32.75 4.64 -5.52
C ASP A 15 -31.62 3.75 -4.98
N SER A 16 -31.78 3.30 -3.74
CA SER A 16 -30.74 2.55 -3.01
C SER A 16 -30.31 1.27 -3.72
N ILE A 17 -31.23 0.56 -4.39
CA ILE A 17 -30.94 -0.67 -5.12
C ILE A 17 -30.05 -0.37 -6.33
N SER A 18 -30.49 0.56 -7.19
CA SER A 18 -29.74 0.94 -8.40
C SER A 18 -28.39 1.53 -8.07
N GLN A 19 -28.30 2.35 -7.02
CA GLN A 19 -27.04 2.95 -6.59
C GLN A 19 -26.05 1.91 -6.06
N LEU A 20 -26.48 0.98 -5.19
CA LEU A 20 -25.62 -0.07 -4.66
C LEU A 20 -25.11 -0.99 -5.79
N ARG A 21 -25.96 -1.34 -6.74
CA ARG A 21 -25.59 -2.12 -7.92
C ARG A 21 -24.58 -1.42 -8.81
N LEU A 22 -24.72 -0.11 -9.00
CA LEU A 22 -23.71 0.68 -9.71
C LEU A 22 -22.36 0.66 -8.98
N MET A 23 -22.36 0.85 -7.66
CA MET A 23 -21.15 0.77 -6.83
C MET A 23 -20.47 -0.61 -6.94
N ASN A 24 -21.23 -1.70 -6.84
CA ASN A 24 -20.71 -3.05 -6.98
C ASN A 24 -20.15 -3.31 -8.39
N LYS A 25 -20.83 -2.83 -9.44
CA LYS A 25 -20.36 -2.95 -10.82
C LYS A 25 -19.01 -2.27 -11.04
N LEU A 26 -18.78 -1.11 -10.45
CA LEU A 26 -17.52 -0.34 -10.59
C LEU A 26 -16.31 -1.06 -9.96
N ILE A 27 -16.53 -1.94 -8.98
CA ILE A 27 -15.48 -2.73 -8.33
C ILE A 27 -15.54 -4.23 -8.66
N PHE A 28 -16.27 -4.61 -9.71
CA PHE A 28 -16.46 -6.02 -10.10
C PHE A 28 -15.14 -6.76 -10.35
N HIS A 29 -14.12 -6.07 -10.89
CA HIS A 29 -12.78 -6.64 -11.12
C HIS A 29 -12.11 -7.17 -9.84
N ARG A 30 -12.49 -6.68 -8.66
CA ARG A 30 -11.96 -7.16 -7.37
C ARG A 30 -12.48 -8.54 -7.01
N GLY A 31 -13.71 -8.85 -7.38
CA GLY A 31 -14.36 -10.11 -7.01
C GLY A 31 -15.41 -10.55 -8.04
N PRO A 32 -14.98 -11.18 -9.12
CA PRO A 32 -15.90 -11.53 -10.23
C PRO A 32 -16.71 -12.82 -10.00
N ASP A 33 -16.44 -13.57 -8.91
CA ASP A 33 -17.06 -14.90 -8.72
C ASP A 33 -18.50 -14.80 -8.22
N SER A 34 -18.80 -13.87 -7.30
CA SER A 34 -20.16 -13.62 -6.82
C SER A 34 -20.31 -12.20 -6.27
N HIS A 35 -21.54 -11.78 -5.99
CA HIS A 35 -21.85 -10.50 -5.35
C HIS A 35 -23.00 -10.68 -4.37
N GLY A 36 -23.11 -9.73 -3.41
CA GLY A 36 -24.18 -9.71 -2.45
C GLY A 36 -24.61 -8.31 -2.10
N GLU A 37 -25.85 -8.18 -1.66
CA GLU A 37 -26.52 -6.92 -1.37
C GLU A 37 -27.32 -7.04 -0.08
N PHE A 38 -27.24 -6.04 0.78
CA PHE A 38 -28.10 -5.82 1.93
C PHE A 38 -28.67 -4.42 1.87
N ILE A 39 -29.97 -4.28 2.08
CA ILE A 39 -30.66 -2.98 2.11
C ILE A 39 -31.68 -3.02 3.23
N ASP A 40 -31.70 -1.98 4.04
CA ASP A 40 -32.65 -1.78 5.13
C ASP A 40 -33.06 -0.30 5.25
N GLU A 41 -34.23 -0.08 5.77
CA GLU A 41 -34.71 1.26 6.05
C GLU A 41 -34.72 1.52 7.56
N ILE A 42 -33.90 2.48 8.00
CA ILE A 42 -33.62 2.74 9.40
C ILE A 42 -33.95 4.19 9.72
N TYR A 43 -34.94 4.43 10.58
CA TYR A 43 -35.38 5.78 10.92
C TYR A 43 -35.68 6.60 9.63
N ASP A 44 -35.00 7.72 9.44
CA ASP A 44 -35.15 8.60 8.28
C ASP A 44 -34.13 8.29 7.15
N TYR A 45 -33.40 7.18 7.27
CA TYR A 45 -32.32 6.81 6.36
C TYR A 45 -32.56 5.45 5.70
N SER A 46 -31.97 5.27 4.53
CA SER A 46 -31.76 3.97 3.88
C SER A 46 -30.31 3.56 4.05
N LEU A 47 -30.08 2.37 4.63
CA LEU A 47 -28.78 1.73 4.73
C LEU A 47 -28.64 0.71 3.62
N ALA A 48 -27.51 0.76 2.90
CA ALA A 48 -27.16 -0.27 1.94
C ALA A 48 -25.71 -0.72 2.14
N MET A 49 -25.48 -2.02 2.05
CA MET A 49 -24.16 -2.65 2.08
C MET A 49 -24.05 -3.66 0.95
N GLY A 50 -22.97 -3.61 0.18
CA GLY A 50 -22.74 -4.49 -0.95
C GLY A 50 -21.33 -5.00 -1.00
N MET A 51 -21.15 -6.12 -1.69
CA MET A 51 -19.83 -6.69 -1.90
C MET A 51 -19.72 -7.42 -3.24
N THR A 52 -18.49 -7.50 -3.76
CA THR A 52 -18.08 -8.38 -4.86
C THR A 52 -17.06 -9.36 -4.33
N ARG A 53 -17.22 -10.66 -4.61
CA ARG A 53 -16.44 -11.74 -4.00
C ARG A 53 -15.50 -12.40 -4.99
N LEU A 54 -14.23 -12.52 -4.61
CA LEU A 54 -13.30 -13.50 -5.14
C LEU A 54 -13.27 -14.69 -4.15
N SER A 55 -13.79 -15.83 -4.55
CA SER A 55 -13.95 -17.01 -3.69
C SER A 55 -12.62 -17.72 -3.50
N ILE A 56 -12.12 -17.74 -2.25
CA ILE A 56 -10.83 -18.35 -1.87
C ILE A 56 -11.01 -19.35 -0.74
N ILE A 57 -11.77 -19.01 0.32
CA ILE A 57 -12.13 -19.89 1.43
C ILE A 57 -13.63 -20.13 1.41
N ASP A 58 -14.03 -21.37 1.68
CA ASP A 58 -15.42 -21.84 1.67
C ASP A 58 -16.18 -21.42 0.42
N ILE A 59 -15.72 -21.94 -0.73
CA ILE A 59 -16.17 -21.54 -2.07
C ILE A 59 -17.70 -21.61 -2.16
N ASP A 60 -18.31 -22.66 -1.65
CA ASP A 60 -19.73 -22.95 -1.80
C ASP A 60 -20.62 -22.21 -0.79
N ASN A 61 -20.20 -22.09 0.49
CA ASN A 61 -21.04 -21.57 1.57
C ASN A 61 -20.62 -20.19 2.10
N GLY A 62 -19.43 -19.69 1.73
CA GLY A 62 -18.90 -18.39 2.18
C GLY A 62 -19.48 -17.18 1.45
N ASN A 63 -20.68 -17.31 0.82
CA ASN A 63 -21.33 -16.18 0.17
C ASN A 63 -21.78 -15.14 1.18
N GLN A 64 -21.60 -13.88 0.82
CA GLN A 64 -21.93 -12.73 1.65
C GLN A 64 -23.07 -11.92 1.03
N PRO A 65 -23.85 -11.14 1.84
CA PRO A 65 -23.66 -10.88 3.28
C PRO A 65 -23.91 -12.11 4.15
N ILE A 66 -23.17 -12.21 5.29
CA ILE A 66 -23.43 -13.23 6.32
C ILE A 66 -24.22 -12.60 7.47
N TYR A 67 -25.19 -13.36 8.00
CA TYR A 67 -26.09 -12.93 9.06
C TYR A 67 -25.82 -13.72 10.34
N SER A 68 -26.01 -13.07 11.50
CA SER A 68 -26.14 -13.76 12.78
C SER A 68 -27.33 -14.74 12.77
N GLU A 69 -27.36 -15.66 13.71
CA GLU A 69 -28.42 -16.67 13.78
C GLU A 69 -29.82 -16.05 13.92
N ASP A 70 -29.95 -15.03 14.77
CA ASP A 70 -31.16 -14.24 14.96
C ASP A 70 -31.42 -13.17 13.90
N LYS A 71 -30.51 -13.04 12.92
CA LYS A 71 -30.49 -12.02 11.85
C LYS A 71 -30.43 -10.57 12.35
N SER A 72 -30.07 -10.36 13.61
CA SER A 72 -29.93 -9.03 14.18
C SER A 72 -28.64 -8.32 13.74
N LYS A 73 -27.68 -9.07 13.17
CA LYS A 73 -26.42 -8.53 12.68
C LYS A 73 -26.12 -9.05 11.27
N VAL A 74 -25.47 -8.21 10.47
CA VAL A 74 -25.08 -8.55 9.10
C VAL A 74 -23.69 -7.98 8.81
N ILE A 75 -22.85 -8.77 8.10
CA ILE A 75 -21.49 -8.38 7.72
C ILE A 75 -21.27 -8.50 6.23
N VAL A 76 -20.52 -7.54 5.68
CA VAL A 76 -19.80 -7.64 4.39
C VAL A 76 -18.32 -7.42 4.63
N PHE A 77 -17.47 -8.22 3.98
CA PHE A 77 -16.06 -8.34 4.29
C PHE A 77 -15.20 -8.46 3.03
N ASN A 78 -14.11 -7.70 2.99
CA ASN A 78 -13.03 -7.78 2.00
C ASN A 78 -11.73 -8.10 2.73
N GLY A 79 -11.22 -9.30 2.61
CA GLY A 79 -9.97 -9.66 3.25
C GLY A 79 -9.82 -11.15 3.52
N GLU A 80 -8.94 -11.45 4.49
CA GLU A 80 -8.63 -12.78 4.97
C GLU A 80 -8.19 -12.70 6.44
N ILE A 81 -8.77 -13.54 7.31
CA ILE A 81 -8.41 -13.62 8.72
C ILE A 81 -7.59 -14.89 8.96
N TYR A 82 -6.29 -14.75 9.06
CA TYR A 82 -5.35 -15.87 9.10
C TYR A 82 -5.42 -16.74 10.36
N ASN A 83 -5.88 -16.17 11.48
CA ASN A 83 -6.08 -16.91 12.73
C ASN A 83 -7.53 -17.38 12.94
N TYR A 84 -8.38 -17.35 11.89
CA TYR A 84 -9.81 -17.65 12.03
C TYR A 84 -10.10 -19.05 12.58
N GLN A 85 -9.30 -20.06 12.22
CA GLN A 85 -9.49 -21.43 12.72
C GLN A 85 -9.28 -21.52 14.23
N ILE A 86 -8.29 -20.81 14.76
CA ILE A 86 -8.01 -20.74 16.21
C ILE A 86 -9.19 -20.07 16.92
N LEU A 87 -9.64 -18.92 16.38
CA LEU A 87 -10.77 -18.18 16.93
C LEU A 87 -12.07 -18.99 16.85
N LYS A 88 -12.32 -19.69 15.73
CA LYS A 88 -13.48 -20.57 15.55
C LYS A 88 -13.52 -21.67 16.58
N ASN A 89 -12.39 -22.36 16.83
CA ASN A 89 -12.32 -23.42 17.83
C ASN A 89 -12.58 -22.90 19.26
N GLN A 90 -12.11 -21.71 19.59
CA GLN A 90 -12.42 -21.05 20.87
C GLN A 90 -13.91 -20.74 20.99
N LEU A 91 -14.52 -20.16 19.95
CA LEU A 91 -15.95 -19.85 19.93
C LEU A 91 -16.81 -21.12 20.02
N ILE A 92 -16.43 -22.21 19.35
CA ILE A 92 -17.11 -23.51 19.47
C ILE A 92 -17.04 -24.05 20.91
N SER A 93 -15.87 -23.95 21.58
CA SER A 93 -15.73 -24.36 22.96
C SER A 93 -16.58 -23.51 23.93
N ASP A 94 -16.90 -22.29 23.54
CA ASP A 94 -17.79 -21.37 24.25
C ASP A 94 -19.28 -21.56 23.88
N GLY A 95 -19.59 -22.55 23.02
CA GLY A 95 -20.98 -22.93 22.67
C GLY A 95 -21.52 -22.30 21.39
N CYS A 96 -20.70 -21.57 20.62
CA CYS A 96 -21.14 -21.02 19.31
C CYS A 96 -21.27 -22.13 18.27
N ILE A 97 -22.28 -22.01 17.41
CA ILE A 97 -22.55 -22.92 16.28
C ILE A 97 -22.24 -22.18 14.97
N PHE A 98 -21.52 -22.83 14.09
CA PHE A 98 -21.14 -22.29 12.78
C PHE A 98 -21.88 -23.03 11.66
N LYS A 99 -22.34 -22.28 10.66
CA LYS A 99 -23.01 -22.79 9.45
C LYS A 99 -22.06 -22.92 8.26
N THR A 100 -20.96 -22.15 8.30
CA THR A 100 -19.96 -22.08 7.23
C THR A 100 -18.57 -22.40 7.76
N ASN A 101 -17.62 -22.58 6.84
CA ASN A 101 -16.19 -22.61 7.16
C ASN A 101 -15.49 -21.29 6.85
N SER A 102 -16.27 -20.25 6.57
CA SER A 102 -15.75 -18.92 6.23
C SER A 102 -15.22 -18.19 7.47
N ASP A 103 -14.12 -17.49 7.30
CA ASP A 103 -13.58 -16.54 8.26
C ASP A 103 -14.52 -15.36 8.53
N THR A 104 -15.35 -15.00 7.55
CA THR A 104 -16.38 -13.95 7.69
C THR A 104 -17.38 -14.24 8.81
N GLU A 105 -17.84 -15.50 8.92
CA GLU A 105 -18.74 -15.89 10.01
C GLU A 105 -18.03 -15.82 11.37
N VAL A 106 -16.73 -16.10 11.41
CA VAL A 106 -15.93 -16.00 12.64
C VAL A 106 -15.83 -14.54 13.11
N ILE A 107 -15.63 -13.58 12.20
CA ILE A 107 -15.65 -12.14 12.55
C ILE A 107 -17.00 -11.77 13.21
N LEU A 108 -18.11 -12.19 12.58
CA LEU A 108 -19.45 -11.84 13.07
C LEU A 108 -19.73 -12.46 14.43
N SER A 109 -19.43 -13.75 14.61
CA SER A 109 -19.63 -14.46 15.89
C SER A 109 -18.75 -13.90 17.00
N LEU A 110 -17.53 -13.48 16.68
CA LEU A 110 -16.65 -12.83 17.65
C LEU A 110 -17.16 -11.44 18.05
N TYR A 111 -17.70 -10.68 17.09
CA TYR A 111 -18.36 -9.41 17.35
C TYR A 111 -19.63 -9.58 18.22
N GLU A 112 -20.45 -10.59 17.97
CA GLU A 112 -21.63 -10.90 18.78
C GLU A 112 -21.28 -11.09 20.25
N LYS A 113 -20.14 -11.73 20.52
CA LYS A 113 -19.70 -12.04 21.88
C LYS A 113 -19.06 -10.85 22.59
N GLU A 114 -18.24 -10.05 21.90
CA GLU A 114 -17.33 -9.08 22.53
C GLU A 114 -17.48 -7.64 21.98
N GLY A 115 -18.36 -7.45 21.01
CA GLY A 115 -18.51 -6.16 20.33
C GLY A 115 -17.24 -5.71 19.61
N PRO A 116 -17.03 -4.38 19.42
CA PRO A 116 -15.89 -3.85 18.69
C PRO A 116 -14.52 -4.16 19.32
N ASN A 117 -14.48 -4.50 20.63
CA ASN A 117 -13.23 -4.89 21.29
C ASN A 117 -12.63 -6.18 20.70
N SER A 118 -13.45 -6.98 20.03
CA SER A 118 -13.01 -8.19 19.33
C SER A 118 -12.08 -7.94 18.13
N PHE A 119 -12.17 -6.76 17.51
CA PHE A 119 -11.41 -6.46 16.28
C PHE A 119 -9.89 -6.55 16.47
N GLY A 120 -9.39 -6.26 17.68
CA GLY A 120 -7.98 -6.40 18.03
C GLY A 120 -7.44 -7.83 18.01
N LYS A 121 -8.31 -8.85 18.14
CA LYS A 121 -7.96 -10.27 18.13
C LYS A 121 -7.74 -10.82 16.72
N LEU A 122 -8.24 -10.13 15.69
CA LEU A 122 -8.13 -10.55 14.30
C LEU A 122 -6.69 -10.39 13.80
N ASP A 123 -6.02 -11.47 13.39
CA ASP A 123 -4.78 -11.41 12.61
C ASP A 123 -5.13 -11.65 11.15
N GLY A 124 -5.01 -10.60 10.35
CA GLY A 124 -5.42 -10.65 8.95
C GLY A 124 -5.28 -9.33 8.23
N MET A 125 -5.56 -9.38 6.94
CA MET A 125 -5.73 -8.22 6.08
C MET A 125 -7.23 -8.02 5.84
N PHE A 126 -7.79 -6.88 6.22
CA PHE A 126 -9.23 -6.72 6.15
C PHE A 126 -9.75 -5.29 6.02
N ALA A 127 -10.88 -5.18 5.36
CA ALA A 127 -11.86 -4.12 5.51
C ALA A 127 -13.24 -4.75 5.59
N PHE A 128 -14.04 -4.42 6.59
CA PHE A 128 -15.40 -4.93 6.73
C PHE A 128 -16.36 -3.88 7.24
N SER A 129 -17.66 -4.11 7.03
CA SER A 129 -18.72 -3.38 7.71
C SER A 129 -19.72 -4.35 8.33
N ILE A 130 -20.03 -4.11 9.62
CA ILE A 130 -21.04 -4.85 10.39
C ILE A 130 -22.15 -3.87 10.75
N TYR A 131 -23.38 -4.21 10.37
CA TYR A 131 -24.56 -3.51 10.86
C TYR A 131 -25.20 -4.31 11.99
N ASP A 132 -25.38 -3.67 13.14
CA ASP A 132 -26.06 -4.21 14.32
C ASP A 132 -27.40 -3.50 14.49
N THR A 133 -28.49 -4.22 14.15
CA THR A 133 -29.85 -3.70 14.22
C THR A 133 -30.29 -3.44 15.66
N THR A 134 -29.73 -4.15 16.65
CA THR A 134 -30.14 -4.04 18.06
C THR A 134 -29.80 -2.69 18.67
N ILE A 135 -28.70 -2.09 18.19
CA ILE A 135 -28.21 -0.78 18.63
C ILE A 135 -28.31 0.30 17.55
N GLY A 136 -28.68 -0.09 16.32
CA GLY A 136 -28.81 0.85 15.19
C GLY A 136 -27.49 1.47 14.73
N LYS A 137 -26.39 0.70 14.75
CA LYS A 137 -25.05 1.18 14.40
C LYS A 137 -24.38 0.35 13.32
N VAL A 138 -23.55 0.99 12.51
CA VAL A 138 -22.64 0.33 11.58
C VAL A 138 -21.21 0.50 12.08
N PHE A 139 -20.47 -0.60 12.14
CA PHE A 139 -19.03 -0.64 12.44
C PHE A 139 -18.26 -0.92 11.16
N ILE A 140 -17.34 -0.04 10.79
CA ILE A 140 -16.56 -0.13 9.54
C ILE A 140 -15.09 -0.15 9.95
N ALA A 141 -14.38 -1.26 9.73
CA ALA A 141 -13.04 -1.47 10.28
C ALA A 141 -12.01 -1.77 9.20
N ARG A 142 -10.74 -1.39 9.47
CA ARG A 142 -9.58 -1.60 8.61
C ARG A 142 -8.41 -2.20 9.39
N ASP A 143 -7.66 -3.10 8.76
CA ASP A 143 -6.60 -3.90 9.35
C ASP A 143 -5.39 -3.10 9.87
N PHE A 144 -4.53 -3.77 10.63
CA PHE A 144 -3.39 -3.20 11.37
C PHE A 144 -2.35 -2.49 10.48
N PHE A 145 -2.10 -2.97 9.27
CA PHE A 145 -1.16 -2.36 8.33
C PHE A 145 -1.85 -1.51 7.26
N GLY A 146 -3.18 -1.61 7.12
CA GLY A 146 -3.94 -0.96 6.06
C GLY A 146 -3.79 -1.68 4.72
N GLU A 147 -3.66 -3.01 4.74
CA GLU A 147 -3.51 -3.83 3.53
C GLU A 147 -4.75 -3.75 2.63
N LYS A 148 -5.94 -3.67 3.23
CA LYS A 148 -7.17 -3.50 2.45
C LYS A 148 -7.59 -2.04 2.39
N PRO A 149 -7.92 -1.53 1.17
CA PRO A 149 -8.34 -0.14 1.01
C PRO A 149 -9.74 0.08 1.58
N LEU A 150 -9.94 1.25 2.19
CA LEU A 150 -11.23 1.70 2.68
C LEU A 150 -11.31 3.22 2.68
N TYR A 151 -12.25 3.75 1.91
CA TYR A 151 -12.52 5.17 1.77
C TYR A 151 -13.88 5.51 2.35
N TYR A 152 -14.06 6.73 2.85
CA TYR A 152 -15.32 7.21 3.37
C TYR A 152 -15.52 8.70 3.11
N SER A 153 -16.78 9.13 3.12
CA SER A 153 -17.19 10.53 3.02
C SER A 153 -18.48 10.78 3.81
N GLN A 154 -18.48 11.85 4.59
CA GLN A 154 -19.69 12.42 5.19
C GLN A 154 -20.21 13.50 4.26
N THR A 155 -21.47 13.39 3.85
CA THR A 155 -22.16 14.38 3.03
C THR A 155 -23.31 15.01 3.79
N ALA A 156 -23.91 16.06 3.24
CA ALA A 156 -25.12 16.67 3.84
C ALA A 156 -26.31 15.70 3.88
N THR A 157 -26.32 14.68 3.03
CA THR A 157 -27.43 13.71 2.89
C THR A 157 -27.13 12.36 3.51
N GLY A 158 -25.88 12.07 3.92
CA GLY A 158 -25.55 10.78 4.48
C GLY A 158 -24.07 10.50 4.63
N PHE A 159 -23.75 9.23 4.86
CA PHE A 159 -22.40 8.70 4.99
C PHE A 159 -22.18 7.59 3.96
N ILE A 160 -21.04 7.60 3.28
CA ILE A 160 -20.71 6.66 2.18
C ILE A 160 -19.33 6.06 2.44
N TRP A 161 -19.16 4.75 2.17
CA TRP A 161 -17.85 4.08 2.21
C TRP A 161 -17.69 3.07 1.09
N ALA A 162 -16.44 2.86 0.67
CA ALA A 162 -16.12 1.92 -0.41
C ALA A 162 -14.66 1.47 -0.36
N SER A 163 -14.38 0.32 -0.95
CA SER A 163 -13.03 -0.17 -1.20
C SER A 163 -12.27 0.65 -2.25
N GLU A 164 -12.96 1.34 -3.16
CA GLU A 164 -12.34 2.14 -4.23
C GLU A 164 -13.05 3.49 -4.42
N LEU A 165 -12.26 4.52 -4.75
CA LEU A 165 -12.74 5.90 -4.89
C LEU A 165 -13.80 6.06 -5.98
N LYS A 166 -13.62 5.40 -7.15
CA LYS A 166 -14.60 5.47 -8.25
C LYS A 166 -16.00 5.01 -7.83
N SER A 167 -16.06 4.01 -6.97
CA SER A 167 -17.33 3.51 -6.43
C SER A 167 -17.95 4.53 -5.46
N LEU A 168 -17.17 5.08 -4.53
CA LEU A 168 -17.63 6.11 -3.62
C LEU A 168 -18.10 7.36 -4.36
N ILE A 169 -17.30 7.87 -5.30
CA ILE A 169 -17.58 9.09 -6.08
C ILE A 169 -18.87 8.96 -6.90
N SER A 170 -19.19 7.75 -7.39
CA SER A 170 -20.43 7.50 -8.12
C SER A 170 -21.70 7.77 -7.30
N SER A 171 -21.59 7.84 -5.98
CA SER A 171 -22.69 8.11 -5.05
C SER A 171 -22.72 9.56 -4.57
N LEU A 172 -21.80 10.39 -5.02
CA LEU A 172 -21.80 11.82 -4.68
C LEU A 172 -22.66 12.62 -5.66
N PRO A 173 -23.29 13.70 -5.19
CA PRO A 173 -24.15 14.54 -6.04
C PRO A 173 -23.37 15.32 -7.11
N SER A 174 -22.10 15.55 -6.88
CA SER A 174 -21.18 16.22 -7.81
C SER A 174 -19.76 15.69 -7.64
N LYS A 175 -18.96 15.87 -8.69
CA LYS A 175 -17.53 15.54 -8.65
C LYS A 175 -16.84 16.45 -7.62
N PRO A 176 -16.07 15.88 -6.65
CA PRO A 176 -15.43 16.68 -5.62
C PRO A 176 -14.27 17.51 -6.17
N GLU A 177 -13.96 18.60 -5.49
CA GLU A 177 -12.78 19.44 -5.77
C GLU A 177 -11.48 18.78 -5.33
N ILE A 178 -10.34 19.29 -5.81
CA ILE A 178 -9.01 18.82 -5.44
C ILE A 178 -8.65 19.34 -4.04
N ASP A 179 -8.19 18.43 -3.17
CA ASP A 179 -7.63 18.77 -1.86
C ASP A 179 -6.18 19.29 -2.04
N THR A 180 -5.90 20.51 -1.63
CA THR A 180 -4.59 21.16 -1.81
C THR A 180 -3.48 20.56 -0.95
N ILE A 181 -3.83 19.99 0.22
CA ILE A 181 -2.87 19.26 1.08
C ILE A 181 -2.47 17.96 0.38
N ALA A 182 -3.45 17.21 -0.09
CA ALA A 182 -3.22 15.96 -0.82
C ALA A 182 -2.45 16.18 -2.13
N LEU A 183 -2.76 17.25 -2.87
CA LEU A 183 -2.00 17.64 -4.05
C LEU A 183 -0.52 17.91 -3.72
N SER A 184 -0.25 18.65 -2.65
CA SER A 184 1.12 18.91 -2.20
C SER A 184 1.82 17.64 -1.71
N LEU A 185 1.11 16.74 -1.01
CA LEU A 185 1.62 15.42 -0.60
C LEU A 185 1.99 14.56 -1.83
N PHE A 186 1.10 14.50 -2.82
CA PHE A 186 1.36 13.74 -4.05
C PHE A 186 2.64 14.21 -4.75
N PHE A 187 2.80 15.51 -4.96
CA PHE A 187 3.99 16.03 -5.64
C PHE A 187 5.27 15.88 -4.80
N LYS A 188 5.18 15.79 -3.48
CA LYS A 188 6.33 15.49 -2.61
C LYS A 188 6.67 14.00 -2.57
N LEU A 189 5.67 13.16 -2.29
CA LEU A 189 5.84 11.75 -1.97
C LEU A 189 5.69 10.83 -3.19
N THR A 190 5.03 11.29 -4.28
CA THR A 190 4.60 10.52 -5.46
C THR A 190 3.35 9.65 -5.25
N PHE A 191 2.74 9.74 -4.08
CA PHE A 191 1.50 9.08 -3.67
C PHE A 191 0.80 9.92 -2.58
N ILE A 192 -0.43 9.55 -2.22
CA ILE A 192 -1.20 10.25 -1.18
C ILE A 192 -1.46 9.28 -0.03
N PRO A 193 -0.84 9.48 1.15
CA PRO A 193 -1.05 8.61 2.31
C PRO A 193 -2.37 8.90 3.05
N ALA A 194 -2.89 7.92 3.79
CA ALA A 194 -4.04 8.12 4.68
C ALA A 194 -3.74 9.20 5.75
N PRO A 195 -4.73 9.98 6.17
CA PRO A 195 -6.15 9.90 5.83
C PRO A 195 -6.55 10.68 4.56
N PHE A 196 -5.60 11.22 3.81
CA PHE A 196 -5.88 12.08 2.67
C PHE A 196 -6.24 11.28 1.40
N THR A 197 -7.07 11.87 0.56
CA THR A 197 -7.26 11.52 -0.85
C THR A 197 -7.12 12.79 -1.68
N ILE A 198 -6.93 12.66 -2.98
CA ILE A 198 -6.88 13.84 -3.86
C ILE A 198 -8.17 14.66 -3.85
N TYR A 199 -9.26 14.11 -3.36
CA TYR A 199 -10.57 14.71 -3.36
C TYR A 199 -10.92 15.34 -2.02
N GLN A 200 -11.34 16.59 -2.03
CA GLN A 200 -11.84 17.28 -0.84
C GLN A 200 -13.09 16.58 -0.29
N GLY A 201 -13.13 16.38 1.03
CA GLY A 201 -14.27 15.74 1.70
C GLY A 201 -14.29 14.21 1.64
N ILE A 202 -13.36 13.56 0.92
CA ILE A 202 -13.19 12.11 0.93
C ILE A 202 -11.91 11.76 1.69
N LYS A 203 -12.00 10.76 2.58
CA LYS A 203 -10.87 10.31 3.41
C LYS A 203 -10.61 8.82 3.23
N LYS A 204 -9.35 8.39 3.42
CA LYS A 204 -8.98 7.00 3.68
C LYS A 204 -9.14 6.74 5.17
N LEU A 205 -9.79 5.64 5.56
CA LEU A 205 -9.72 5.19 6.95
C LEU A 205 -8.29 4.75 7.25
N GLU A 206 -7.69 5.29 8.28
CA GLU A 206 -6.32 4.95 8.65
C GLU A 206 -6.19 3.49 9.10
N ALA A 207 -5.01 2.91 8.90
CA ALA A 207 -4.71 1.56 9.35
C ALA A 207 -4.96 1.38 10.85
N ASN A 208 -5.45 0.21 11.27
CA ASN A 208 -5.77 -0.11 12.67
C ASN A 208 -6.88 0.75 13.29
N HIS A 209 -7.84 1.24 12.47
CA HIS A 209 -8.96 2.03 12.97
C HIS A 209 -10.31 1.44 12.55
N TYR A 210 -11.34 1.81 13.28
CA TYR A 210 -12.71 1.57 12.87
C TYR A 210 -13.58 2.81 13.06
N ILE A 211 -14.64 2.89 12.26
CA ILE A 211 -15.70 3.89 12.34
C ILE A 211 -16.88 3.25 13.06
N GLU A 212 -17.43 3.94 14.02
CA GLU A 212 -18.74 3.69 14.58
C GLU A 212 -19.71 4.73 14.05
N LEU A 213 -20.65 4.31 13.19
CA LEU A 213 -21.66 5.15 12.56
C LEU A 213 -23.01 4.92 13.24
N ASP A 214 -23.56 5.94 13.87
CA ASP A 214 -24.91 5.94 14.44
C ASP A 214 -25.94 6.23 13.34
N CYS A 215 -26.75 5.22 12.99
CA CYS A 215 -27.73 5.32 11.91
C CYS A 215 -28.91 6.22 12.24
N LYS A 216 -29.19 6.51 13.50
CA LYS A 216 -30.31 7.34 13.92
C LYS A 216 -30.05 8.83 13.65
N ILE A 217 -28.83 9.27 13.92
CA ILE A 217 -28.47 10.69 13.84
C ILE A 217 -27.50 10.99 12.70
N ASN A 218 -27.10 9.97 11.94
CA ASN A 218 -26.10 10.06 10.86
C ASN A 218 -24.82 10.76 11.33
N ASN A 219 -24.30 10.34 12.48
CA ASN A 219 -23.06 10.84 13.03
C ASN A 219 -22.07 9.70 13.24
N PHE A 220 -20.78 9.96 13.13
CA PHE A 220 -19.76 8.92 13.29
C PHE A 220 -18.62 9.36 14.22
N SER A 221 -17.95 8.37 14.76
CA SER A 221 -16.71 8.52 15.52
C SER A 221 -15.68 7.52 15.01
N ILE A 222 -14.41 7.88 15.07
CA ILE A 222 -13.28 7.01 14.65
C ILE A 222 -12.52 6.61 15.90
N PHE A 223 -12.22 5.31 16.00
CA PHE A 223 -11.48 4.74 17.11
C PHE A 223 -10.30 3.91 16.58
N GLU A 224 -9.19 3.94 17.31
CA GLU A 224 -8.11 2.99 17.08
C GLU A 224 -8.52 1.60 17.60
N ILE A 225 -8.21 0.55 16.84
CA ILE A 225 -8.45 -0.83 17.26
C ILE A 225 -7.44 -1.19 18.35
N TYR A 226 -7.95 -1.36 19.58
CA TYR A 226 -7.11 -1.77 20.70
C TYR A 226 -6.65 -3.22 20.53
N ARG A 227 -5.35 -3.46 20.72
CA ARG A 227 -4.76 -4.79 20.81
C ARG A 227 -3.69 -4.84 21.88
N SER A 228 -3.51 -6.01 22.46
CA SER A 228 -2.36 -6.28 23.32
C SER A 228 -1.10 -6.44 22.46
N THR A 229 0.03 -5.88 22.92
CA THR A 229 1.33 -6.08 22.28
C THR A 229 1.96 -7.36 22.79
N SER A 230 2.42 -8.22 21.88
CA SER A 230 3.13 -9.44 22.23
C SER A 230 4.51 -9.11 22.85
N LYS A 231 4.83 -9.78 23.95
CA LYS A 231 6.15 -9.65 24.62
C LYS A 231 7.01 -10.87 24.35
N PHE A 232 8.26 -10.64 24.00
CA PHE A 232 9.23 -11.69 23.69
C PHE A 232 10.40 -11.65 24.66
N SER A 233 10.94 -12.82 25.00
CA SER A 233 12.14 -12.95 25.83
C SER A 233 13.22 -13.66 25.04
N PHE A 234 14.39 -13.04 24.92
CA PHE A 234 15.58 -13.62 24.29
C PHE A 234 16.84 -13.14 25.03
N ASN A 235 17.80 -14.03 25.22
CA ASN A 235 19.03 -13.74 25.97
C ASN A 235 20.24 -13.55 25.06
N SER A 236 20.12 -13.94 23.80
CA SER A 236 21.19 -13.85 22.80
C SER A 236 20.65 -13.55 21.41
N LYS A 237 21.56 -13.14 20.52
CA LYS A 237 21.25 -12.99 19.10
C LYS A 237 20.82 -14.31 18.46
N ASN A 238 21.37 -15.44 18.93
CA ASN A 238 20.98 -16.75 18.43
C ASN A 238 19.54 -17.10 18.81
N ASP A 239 19.10 -16.77 20.03
CA ASP A 239 17.70 -16.96 20.44
C ASP A 239 16.78 -16.08 19.61
N ALA A 240 17.14 -14.81 19.42
CA ALA A 240 16.37 -13.90 18.57
C ALA A 240 16.30 -14.41 17.11
N SER A 241 17.37 -15.03 16.60
CA SER A 241 17.39 -15.63 15.26
C SER A 241 16.44 -16.82 15.14
N LYS A 242 16.37 -17.68 16.15
CA LYS A 242 15.41 -18.80 16.19
C LYS A 242 13.98 -18.32 16.24
N ILE A 243 13.68 -17.34 17.13
CA ILE A 243 12.35 -16.72 17.21
C ILE A 243 11.98 -16.09 15.85
N THR A 244 12.92 -15.42 15.19
CA THR A 244 12.70 -14.85 13.83
C THR A 244 12.31 -15.94 12.84
N HIS A 245 13.05 -17.06 12.83
CA HIS A 245 12.76 -18.18 11.95
C HIS A 245 11.35 -18.73 12.17
N ASP A 246 10.99 -19.02 13.43
CA ASP A 246 9.71 -19.63 13.78
C ASP A 246 8.54 -18.69 13.48
N LEU A 247 8.66 -17.40 13.80
CA LEU A 247 7.62 -16.40 13.50
C LEU A 247 7.40 -16.24 11.99
N VAL A 248 8.47 -16.22 11.19
CA VAL A 248 8.36 -16.11 9.73
C VAL A 248 7.73 -17.39 9.14
N GLN A 249 8.17 -18.57 9.58
CA GLN A 249 7.56 -19.84 9.14
C GLN A 249 6.08 -19.92 9.48
N ASN A 250 5.70 -19.60 10.71
CA ASN A 250 4.30 -19.61 11.16
C ASN A 250 3.46 -18.59 10.39
N SER A 251 4.04 -17.43 10.09
CA SER A 251 3.35 -16.41 9.30
C SER A 251 3.13 -16.86 7.86
N VAL A 252 4.08 -17.51 7.23
CA VAL A 252 3.88 -18.09 5.87
C VAL A 252 2.82 -19.19 5.91
N LEU A 253 2.87 -20.07 6.92
CA LEU A 253 1.89 -21.15 7.09
C LEU A 253 0.46 -20.61 7.22
N SER A 254 0.25 -19.66 8.11
CA SER A 254 -1.10 -19.08 8.32
C SER A 254 -1.65 -18.39 7.07
N ARG A 255 -0.78 -17.78 6.28
CA ARG A 255 -1.15 -17.08 5.04
C ARG A 255 -1.23 -17.98 3.81
N SER A 256 -0.86 -19.27 3.95
CA SER A 256 -1.01 -20.27 2.88
C SER A 256 -2.37 -20.99 2.88
N ILE A 257 -3.24 -20.73 3.86
CA ILE A 257 -4.58 -21.33 3.94
C ILE A 257 -5.41 -20.85 2.76
N SER A 258 -5.84 -21.78 1.89
CA SER A 258 -6.60 -21.47 0.67
C SER A 258 -7.24 -22.75 0.11
N ASP A 259 -8.51 -22.68 -0.32
CA ASP A 259 -9.20 -23.74 -1.03
C ASP A 259 -8.96 -23.70 -2.55
N VAL A 260 -8.18 -22.72 -3.02
CA VAL A 260 -7.82 -22.52 -4.43
C VAL A 260 -6.30 -22.58 -4.62
N PRO A 261 -5.82 -22.79 -5.87
CA PRO A 261 -4.37 -22.80 -6.14
C PRO A 261 -3.65 -21.54 -5.66
N LEU A 262 -2.51 -21.75 -5.03
CA LEU A 262 -1.67 -20.71 -4.42
C LEU A 262 -0.22 -20.86 -4.89
N GLY A 263 0.48 -19.73 -5.08
CA GLY A 263 1.90 -19.68 -5.42
C GLY A 263 2.62 -18.50 -4.77
N THR A 264 3.84 -18.19 -5.25
CA THR A 264 4.63 -17.05 -4.73
C THR A 264 5.18 -16.19 -5.84
N PHE A 265 5.25 -14.87 -5.62
CA PHE A 265 6.07 -13.98 -6.45
C PHE A 265 7.52 -14.07 -6.01
N LEU A 266 8.39 -14.54 -6.91
CA LEU A 266 9.80 -14.82 -6.62
C LEU A 266 10.71 -13.89 -7.42
N SER A 267 11.14 -12.78 -6.82
CA SER A 267 12.08 -11.84 -7.44
C SER A 267 13.56 -12.23 -7.26
N GLY A 268 13.85 -13.27 -6.47
CA GLY A 268 15.22 -13.62 -6.08
C GLY A 268 15.84 -12.66 -5.03
N GLY A 269 15.08 -11.72 -4.50
CA GLY A 269 15.45 -10.92 -3.32
C GLY A 269 15.34 -11.71 -2.03
N VAL A 270 15.91 -11.18 -0.93
CA VAL A 270 15.91 -11.87 0.39
C VAL A 270 14.51 -12.29 0.79
N ASP A 271 13.56 -11.37 0.76
CA ASP A 271 12.20 -11.56 1.28
C ASP A 271 11.43 -12.62 0.50
N SER A 272 11.30 -12.42 -0.82
CA SER A 272 10.57 -13.34 -1.68
C SER A 272 11.21 -14.74 -1.70
N SER A 273 12.54 -14.82 -1.55
CA SER A 273 13.25 -16.10 -1.48
C SER A 273 12.94 -16.85 -0.19
N ILE A 274 12.89 -16.14 0.94
CA ILE A 274 12.55 -16.73 2.24
C ILE A 274 11.07 -17.16 2.28
N VAL A 275 10.15 -16.32 1.81
CA VAL A 275 8.72 -16.69 1.72
C VAL A 275 8.53 -17.94 0.87
N SER A 276 9.15 -18.00 -0.32
CA SER A 276 9.05 -19.16 -1.22
C SER A 276 9.69 -20.42 -0.61
N LEU A 277 10.81 -20.28 0.10
CA LEU A 277 11.45 -21.37 0.83
C LEU A 277 10.52 -21.94 1.91
N CYS A 278 9.99 -21.07 2.78
CA CYS A 278 9.09 -21.47 3.87
C CYS A 278 7.84 -22.18 3.33
N LEU A 279 7.23 -21.66 2.25
CA LEU A 279 6.09 -22.31 1.63
C LEU A 279 6.47 -23.68 1.05
N ALA A 280 7.60 -23.79 0.34
CA ALA A 280 8.05 -25.06 -0.24
C ALA A 280 8.35 -26.14 0.82
N GLN A 281 8.81 -25.74 2.01
CA GLN A 281 9.05 -26.67 3.11
C GLN A 281 7.77 -27.20 3.79
N GLN A 282 6.65 -26.52 3.57
CA GLN A 282 5.35 -26.85 4.18
C GLN A 282 4.41 -27.63 3.23
N GLN A 283 4.81 -27.77 1.96
CA GLN A 283 4.01 -28.46 0.93
C GLN A 283 4.68 -29.77 0.51
N ASP A 284 3.90 -30.83 0.40
CA ASP A 284 4.36 -32.12 -0.12
C ASP A 284 4.57 -32.09 -1.64
N THR A 285 3.91 -31.15 -2.33
CA THR A 285 4.00 -30.95 -3.77
C THR A 285 4.83 -29.74 -4.15
N LYS A 286 5.31 -29.70 -5.39
CA LYS A 286 6.03 -28.52 -5.89
C LYS A 286 5.13 -27.30 -5.92
N ILE A 287 5.57 -26.22 -5.30
CA ILE A 287 4.88 -24.93 -5.35
C ILE A 287 5.09 -24.23 -6.70
N ASP A 288 4.10 -23.47 -7.16
CA ASP A 288 4.25 -22.58 -8.29
C ASP A 288 4.94 -21.27 -7.86
N THR A 289 5.97 -20.85 -8.60
CA THR A 289 6.68 -19.59 -8.36
C THR A 289 6.70 -18.75 -9.63
N PHE A 290 6.48 -17.44 -9.49
CA PHE A 290 6.32 -16.52 -10.60
C PHE A 290 7.34 -15.40 -10.55
N SER A 291 7.99 -15.12 -11.68
CA SER A 291 8.90 -13.99 -11.80
C SER A 291 8.75 -13.28 -13.15
N ILE A 292 9.16 -12.02 -13.18
CA ILE A 292 9.34 -11.27 -14.41
C ILE A 292 10.81 -11.01 -14.68
N GLY A 293 11.20 -11.19 -15.93
CA GLY A 293 12.46 -10.72 -16.50
C GLY A 293 12.19 -9.59 -17.49
N PHE A 294 13.22 -8.86 -17.85
CA PHE A 294 13.15 -7.77 -18.82
C PHE A 294 14.09 -8.03 -19.99
N ASP A 295 13.67 -7.66 -21.22
CA ASP A 295 14.53 -7.74 -22.40
C ASP A 295 15.82 -6.93 -22.25
N LYS A 296 15.76 -5.78 -21.54
CA LYS A 296 16.93 -4.98 -21.19
C LYS A 296 17.69 -5.59 -20.01
N LYS A 297 18.84 -6.20 -20.24
CA LYS A 297 19.72 -6.82 -19.22
C LYS A 297 20.04 -5.93 -18.01
N ALA A 298 20.02 -4.59 -18.18
CA ALA A 298 20.25 -3.66 -17.07
C ALA A 298 19.19 -3.74 -15.96
N PHE A 299 17.96 -4.17 -16.29
CA PHE A 299 16.81 -4.29 -15.39
C PHE A 299 16.48 -5.76 -15.06
N ASP A 300 17.07 -6.72 -15.76
CA ASP A 300 16.80 -8.14 -15.56
C ASP A 300 17.56 -8.69 -14.35
N GLU A 301 16.84 -9.36 -13.45
CA GLU A 301 17.34 -10.09 -12.28
C GLU A 301 16.85 -11.56 -12.25
N SER A 302 16.32 -12.08 -13.36
CA SER A 302 15.73 -13.43 -13.45
C SER A 302 16.71 -14.56 -13.11
N ASP A 303 18.02 -14.35 -13.25
CA ASP A 303 19.04 -15.32 -12.83
C ASP A 303 18.94 -15.68 -11.34
N LYS A 304 18.56 -14.73 -10.48
CA LYS A 304 18.44 -14.98 -9.03
C LYS A 304 17.19 -15.77 -8.71
N SER A 305 16.06 -15.44 -9.33
CA SER A 305 14.81 -16.20 -9.15
C SER A 305 14.97 -17.65 -9.62
N ARG A 306 15.64 -17.88 -10.75
CA ARG A 306 15.98 -19.24 -11.23
C ARG A 306 16.88 -20.02 -10.27
N GLN A 307 17.86 -19.37 -9.62
CA GLN A 307 18.70 -20.02 -8.60
C GLN A 307 17.87 -20.48 -7.39
N VAL A 308 16.96 -19.63 -6.89
CA VAL A 308 16.08 -19.98 -5.76
C VAL A 308 15.10 -21.07 -6.17
N SER A 309 14.46 -20.95 -7.33
CA SER A 309 13.53 -21.96 -7.84
C SER A 309 14.15 -23.35 -7.92
N LYS A 310 15.42 -23.46 -8.38
CA LYS A 310 16.17 -24.72 -8.36
C LYS A 310 16.45 -25.21 -6.94
N LEU A 311 16.81 -24.31 -6.03
CA LEU A 311 17.11 -24.63 -4.64
C LEU A 311 15.89 -25.23 -3.94
N ILE A 312 14.72 -24.65 -4.12
CA ILE A 312 13.46 -25.09 -3.48
C ILE A 312 12.67 -26.09 -4.32
N ASN A 313 13.19 -26.51 -5.48
CA ASN A 313 12.57 -27.45 -6.40
C ASN A 313 11.14 -27.05 -6.84
N SER A 314 10.89 -25.75 -7.06
CA SER A 314 9.57 -25.22 -7.46
C SER A 314 9.29 -25.40 -8.96
N LYS A 315 8.00 -25.30 -9.32
CA LYS A 315 7.57 -25.13 -10.70
C LYS A 315 7.59 -23.64 -11.04
N HIS A 316 8.67 -23.23 -11.72
CA HIS A 316 8.96 -21.82 -11.97
C HIS A 316 8.40 -21.31 -13.29
N HIS A 317 7.64 -20.23 -13.22
CA HIS A 317 7.10 -19.51 -14.36
C HIS A 317 7.81 -18.16 -14.46
N GLU A 318 8.60 -18.00 -15.52
CA GLU A 318 9.34 -16.77 -15.80
C GLU A 318 8.71 -16.07 -17.02
N PHE A 319 8.31 -14.83 -16.85
CA PHE A 319 7.69 -14.03 -17.92
C PHE A 319 8.65 -12.91 -18.33
N ILE A 320 9.12 -12.95 -19.59
CA ILE A 320 9.91 -11.86 -20.15
C ILE A 320 8.96 -10.76 -20.61
N ILE A 321 9.17 -9.54 -20.10
CA ILE A 321 8.35 -8.37 -20.36
C ILE A 321 9.13 -7.39 -21.22
N SER A 322 8.49 -6.94 -22.30
CA SER A 322 9.02 -5.87 -23.18
C SER A 322 8.54 -4.48 -22.74
N GLU A 323 9.21 -3.44 -23.19
CA GLU A 323 8.75 -2.06 -22.97
C GLU A 323 7.37 -1.80 -23.57
N LYS A 324 7.05 -2.45 -24.71
CA LYS A 324 5.74 -2.36 -25.34
C LYS A 324 4.63 -2.94 -24.47
N ASP A 325 4.89 -4.04 -23.76
CA ASP A 325 3.90 -4.62 -22.83
C ASP A 325 3.57 -3.66 -21.68
N LEU A 326 4.57 -2.91 -21.22
CA LEU A 326 4.39 -1.92 -20.14
C LEU A 326 3.63 -0.68 -20.63
N THR A 327 4.06 -0.08 -21.76
CA THR A 327 3.44 1.14 -22.29
C THR A 327 2.01 0.91 -22.78
N ALA A 328 1.72 -0.27 -23.35
CA ALA A 328 0.36 -0.63 -23.81
C ALA A 328 -0.68 -0.72 -22.67
N ASN A 329 -0.26 -0.91 -21.41
CA ASN A 329 -1.16 -1.03 -20.27
C ASN A 329 -1.12 0.19 -19.32
N ILE A 330 -0.42 1.26 -19.69
CA ILE A 330 -0.19 2.42 -18.81
C ILE A 330 -1.51 3.07 -18.36
N ASP A 331 -2.46 3.26 -19.27
CA ASP A 331 -3.74 3.90 -19.00
C ASP A 331 -4.59 3.04 -18.06
N GLU A 332 -4.72 1.75 -18.37
CA GLU A 332 -5.46 0.81 -17.54
C GLU A 332 -4.93 0.79 -16.11
N ILE A 333 -3.61 0.84 -15.94
CA ILE A 333 -2.97 0.77 -14.63
C ILE A 333 -3.10 2.09 -13.87
N LEU A 334 -2.69 3.21 -14.48
CA LEU A 334 -2.64 4.51 -13.79
C LEU A 334 -4.04 5.04 -13.45
N LEU A 335 -5.02 4.85 -14.34
CA LEU A 335 -6.39 5.30 -14.10
C LEU A 335 -7.16 4.42 -13.10
N ASN A 336 -6.72 3.17 -12.92
CA ASN A 336 -7.34 2.28 -11.92
C ASN A 336 -7.07 2.72 -10.47
N PHE A 337 -6.09 3.58 -10.20
CA PHE A 337 -5.86 4.09 -8.84
C PHE A 337 -6.93 5.09 -8.39
N ASP A 338 -7.73 5.65 -9.32
CA ASP A 338 -8.80 6.64 -9.10
C ASP A 338 -8.31 7.99 -8.54
N GLU A 339 -7.05 8.08 -8.17
CA GLU A 339 -6.31 9.28 -7.77
C GLU A 339 -4.90 9.24 -8.36
N PRO A 340 -4.15 10.36 -8.41
CA PRO A 340 -2.82 10.33 -9.00
C PRO A 340 -1.87 9.45 -8.17
N PHE A 341 -1.15 8.57 -8.87
CA PHE A 341 -0.19 7.63 -8.29
C PHE A 341 1.04 7.51 -9.22
N ALA A 342 2.24 7.68 -8.70
CA ALA A 342 3.45 7.78 -9.54
C ALA A 342 4.58 6.81 -9.17
N ASP A 343 4.32 5.74 -8.38
CA ASP A 343 5.29 4.65 -8.29
C ASP A 343 5.24 3.80 -9.56
N SER A 344 6.26 3.96 -10.41
CA SER A 344 6.37 3.26 -11.69
C SER A 344 6.47 1.73 -11.57
N SER A 345 6.83 1.20 -10.40
CA SER A 345 6.85 -0.25 -10.17
C SER A 345 5.46 -0.90 -10.20
N ALA A 346 4.39 -0.10 -10.12
CA ALA A 346 3.01 -0.54 -10.33
C ALA A 346 2.82 -1.24 -11.69
N LEU A 347 3.49 -0.77 -12.72
CA LEU A 347 3.44 -1.35 -14.07
C LEU A 347 3.95 -2.80 -14.09
N ALA A 348 5.08 -3.04 -13.43
CA ALA A 348 5.66 -4.37 -13.32
C ALA A 348 4.83 -5.30 -12.43
N THR A 349 4.28 -4.77 -11.31
CA THR A 349 3.42 -5.54 -10.40
C THR A 349 2.11 -5.97 -11.09
N TYR A 350 1.50 -5.09 -11.88
CA TYR A 350 0.34 -5.45 -12.69
C TYR A 350 0.64 -6.57 -13.69
N LEU A 351 1.74 -6.46 -14.43
CA LEU A 351 2.06 -7.46 -15.46
C LEU A 351 2.37 -8.84 -14.88
N VAL A 352 3.09 -8.91 -13.74
CA VAL A 352 3.29 -10.21 -13.07
C VAL A 352 1.96 -10.79 -12.61
N SER A 353 1.08 -9.99 -12.03
CA SER A 353 -0.26 -10.43 -11.62
C SER A 353 -1.11 -10.89 -12.81
N LYS A 354 -1.12 -10.11 -13.90
CA LYS A 354 -1.86 -10.45 -15.13
C LYS A 354 -1.42 -11.77 -15.76
N LYS A 355 -0.12 -12.09 -15.71
CA LYS A 355 0.42 -13.36 -16.22
C LYS A 355 0.22 -14.52 -15.25
N THR A 356 0.10 -14.24 -13.95
CA THR A 356 -0.06 -15.26 -12.90
C THR A 356 -1.50 -15.77 -12.77
N LYS A 357 -2.51 -14.96 -13.14
CA LYS A 357 -3.93 -15.28 -12.96
C LYS A 357 -4.40 -16.58 -13.62
N ASP A 358 -3.70 -17.03 -14.68
CA ASP A 358 -4.04 -18.26 -15.40
C ASP A 358 -3.57 -19.53 -14.64
N PHE A 359 -2.80 -19.37 -13.57
CA PHE A 359 -2.22 -20.47 -12.78
C PHE A 359 -2.78 -20.54 -11.37
N VAL A 360 -2.89 -19.40 -10.68
CA VAL A 360 -3.31 -19.33 -9.28
C VAL A 360 -4.23 -18.13 -9.04
N LYS A 361 -5.04 -18.19 -7.97
CA LYS A 361 -5.84 -17.06 -7.49
C LYS A 361 -5.17 -16.30 -6.34
N VAL A 362 -4.22 -16.93 -5.65
CA VAL A 362 -3.50 -16.37 -4.48
C VAL A 362 -2.00 -16.41 -4.72
N ALA A 363 -1.31 -15.32 -4.41
CA ALA A 363 0.15 -15.24 -4.48
C ALA A 363 0.74 -14.68 -3.18
N LEU A 364 1.66 -15.41 -2.54
CA LEU A 364 2.43 -14.86 -1.43
C LEU A 364 3.53 -13.96 -1.97
N THR A 365 3.75 -12.83 -1.27
CA THR A 365 4.72 -11.80 -1.66
C THR A 365 5.75 -11.56 -0.56
N GLY A 366 6.83 -10.86 -0.90
CA GLY A 366 7.86 -10.44 0.06
C GLY A 366 7.63 -9.04 0.64
N ASP A 367 6.45 -8.45 0.42
CA ASP A 367 6.15 -7.09 0.87
C ASP A 367 6.17 -6.98 2.40
N GLY A 368 6.51 -5.78 2.90
CA GLY A 368 6.67 -5.54 4.34
C GLY A 368 8.01 -5.98 4.93
N GLY A 369 8.79 -6.82 4.23
CA GLY A 369 10.07 -7.33 4.76
C GLY A 369 11.13 -6.24 4.96
N ASP A 370 11.10 -5.17 4.17
CA ASP A 370 12.00 -4.03 4.34
C ASP A 370 11.62 -3.18 5.56
N GLU A 371 10.34 -2.95 5.80
CA GLU A 371 9.83 -2.19 6.92
C GLU A 371 9.98 -2.95 8.24
N VAL A 372 9.65 -4.24 8.25
CA VAL A 372 9.69 -5.06 9.47
C VAL A 372 11.12 -5.34 9.91
N PHE A 373 12.06 -5.58 8.99
CA PHE A 373 13.44 -5.99 9.31
C PHE A 373 14.51 -4.96 8.98
N GLY A 374 14.16 -3.72 8.66
CA GLY A 374 15.13 -2.66 8.43
C GLY A 374 15.93 -2.83 7.12
N GLY A 375 15.22 -3.03 5.98
CA GLY A 375 15.86 -3.35 4.69
C GLY A 375 16.30 -2.15 3.85
N TYR A 376 15.78 -0.97 4.09
CA TYR A 376 16.06 0.20 3.27
C TYR A 376 17.39 0.89 3.57
N ASN A 377 18.07 1.34 2.51
CA ASN A 377 19.28 2.16 2.67
C ASN A 377 19.00 3.47 3.42
N LYS A 378 17.79 4.02 3.29
CA LYS A 378 17.38 5.27 3.94
C LYS A 378 17.43 5.17 5.47
N TYR A 379 17.23 3.98 6.07
CA TYR A 379 17.35 3.77 7.51
C TYR A 379 18.79 3.92 8.02
N TYR A 380 19.75 3.36 7.28
CA TYR A 380 21.16 3.56 7.59
C TYR A 380 21.60 5.02 7.44
N ILE A 381 21.14 5.67 6.36
CA ILE A 381 21.47 7.06 6.08
C ILE A 381 20.89 7.98 7.17
N GLY A 382 19.69 7.69 7.71
CA GLY A 382 19.09 8.40 8.83
C GLY A 382 20.00 8.46 10.06
N ASN A 383 20.59 7.32 10.42
CA ASN A 383 21.55 7.26 11.53
C ASN A 383 22.83 8.10 11.26
N LEU A 384 23.23 8.24 10.00
CA LEU A 384 24.37 9.08 9.65
C LEU A 384 24.06 10.58 9.80
N ASN A 385 22.83 11.02 9.55
CA ASN A 385 22.44 12.42 9.73
C ASN A 385 22.72 12.91 11.16
N LYS A 386 22.28 12.14 12.16
CA LYS A 386 22.49 12.47 13.57
C LYS A 386 23.98 12.63 13.92
N LYS A 387 24.82 11.72 13.42
CA LYS A 387 26.28 11.80 13.62
C LYS A 387 26.88 13.02 12.89
N TYR A 388 26.42 13.29 11.68
CA TYR A 388 26.90 14.43 10.89
C TYR A 388 26.53 15.77 11.55
N THR A 389 25.26 15.96 11.93
CA THR A 389 24.76 17.21 12.52
C THR A 389 25.36 17.51 13.90
N SER A 390 25.77 16.46 14.64
CA SER A 390 26.49 16.63 15.91
C SER A 390 27.93 17.12 15.75
N LEU A 391 28.55 16.88 14.58
CA LEU A 391 29.95 17.22 14.28
C LEU A 391 30.11 18.48 13.41
N VAL A 392 29.17 18.73 12.49
CA VAL A 392 29.23 19.80 11.50
C VAL A 392 28.18 20.87 11.82
N PRO A 393 28.59 22.10 12.24
CA PRO A 393 27.65 23.20 12.48
C PRO A 393 26.86 23.61 11.23
N PRO A 394 25.61 24.12 11.37
CA PRO A 394 24.76 24.49 10.24
C PRO A 394 25.43 25.42 9.23
N LYS A 395 26.14 26.46 9.69
CA LYS A 395 26.85 27.43 8.83
C LYS A 395 27.88 26.76 7.90
N ILE A 396 28.61 25.78 8.43
CA ILE A 396 29.61 25.03 7.62
C ILE A 396 28.88 24.15 6.60
N HIS A 397 27.81 23.49 6.99
CA HIS A 397 27.01 22.68 6.11
C HIS A 397 26.45 23.47 4.92
N PHE A 398 25.80 24.61 5.17
CA PHE A 398 25.24 25.44 4.09
C PHE A 398 26.29 25.94 3.12
N ASN A 399 27.50 26.28 3.59
CA ASN A 399 28.62 26.64 2.70
C ASN A 399 29.08 25.45 1.84
N ILE A 400 29.14 24.24 2.41
CA ILE A 400 29.47 23.00 1.67
C ILE A 400 28.42 22.73 0.59
N VAL A 401 27.13 22.83 0.92
CA VAL A 401 26.03 22.62 -0.05
C VAL A 401 26.10 23.63 -1.18
N GLY A 402 26.29 24.92 -0.88
CA GLY A 402 26.42 25.98 -1.89
C GLY A 402 27.62 25.75 -2.83
N TYR A 403 28.77 25.32 -2.29
CA TYR A 403 29.95 25.00 -3.08
C TYR A 403 29.76 23.78 -3.98
N ILE A 404 29.14 22.71 -3.44
CA ILE A 404 28.87 21.46 -4.16
C ILE A 404 27.79 21.66 -5.24
N ASP A 405 26.77 22.49 -5.00
CA ASP A 405 25.75 22.82 -6.00
C ASP A 405 26.37 23.51 -7.24
N ASN A 406 27.41 24.32 -7.03
CA ASN A 406 28.13 24.97 -8.12
C ASN A 406 29.12 24.03 -8.86
N LEU A 407 29.73 23.08 -8.13
CA LEU A 407 30.76 22.17 -8.68
C LEU A 407 30.16 20.93 -9.38
N LEU A 408 29.06 20.41 -8.87
CA LEU A 408 28.38 19.25 -9.41
C LEU A 408 27.25 19.68 -10.35
N SER A 409 27.62 20.20 -11.53
CA SER A 409 26.67 20.30 -12.64
C SER A 409 26.21 18.88 -12.99
N ILE A 410 24.95 18.58 -12.77
CA ILE A 410 24.37 17.28 -13.09
C ILE A 410 24.00 17.31 -14.57
N LYS A 411 24.85 16.74 -15.40
CA LYS A 411 24.46 16.21 -16.69
C LYS A 411 24.14 14.75 -16.46
N ASP A 412 22.88 14.38 -16.69
CA ASP A 412 22.36 13.03 -16.70
C ASP A 412 22.72 12.12 -15.51
N ASP A 413 21.73 11.72 -14.82
CA ASP A 413 21.51 10.47 -14.11
C ASP A 413 20.95 10.65 -12.71
N SER A 414 19.63 10.51 -12.57
CA SER A 414 18.96 10.33 -11.26
C SER A 414 19.48 9.10 -10.48
N ARG A 415 20.36 8.31 -11.07
CA ARG A 415 20.97 7.09 -10.51
C ARG A 415 22.45 7.24 -10.16
N GLY A 416 23.14 8.30 -10.60
CA GLY A 416 24.57 8.49 -10.38
C GLY A 416 24.93 8.81 -8.92
N ASN A 417 26.18 8.48 -8.53
CA ASN A 417 26.68 8.79 -7.18
C ASN A 417 26.65 10.30 -6.89
N ARG A 418 26.83 11.15 -7.89
CA ARG A 418 26.76 12.62 -7.77
C ARG A 418 25.36 13.07 -7.37
N PHE A 419 24.30 12.52 -7.99
CA PHE A 419 22.91 12.78 -7.63
C PHE A 419 22.61 12.33 -6.19
N LYS A 420 23.05 11.12 -5.84
CA LYS A 420 22.83 10.58 -4.47
C LYS A 420 23.50 11.45 -3.40
N ILE A 421 24.75 11.89 -3.65
CA ILE A 421 25.48 12.78 -2.74
C ILE A 421 24.79 14.13 -2.62
N LYS A 422 24.41 14.75 -3.74
CA LYS A 422 23.72 16.05 -3.74
C LYS A 422 22.38 15.97 -3.02
N ARG A 423 21.59 14.93 -3.29
CA ARG A 423 20.32 14.69 -2.61
C ARG A 423 20.53 14.45 -1.12
N LEU A 424 21.49 13.61 -0.74
CA LEU A 424 21.82 13.35 0.67
C LEU A 424 22.19 14.65 1.39
N LEU A 425 23.07 15.46 0.82
CA LEU A 425 23.48 16.73 1.42
C LEU A 425 22.31 17.71 1.56
N LYS A 426 21.43 17.81 0.56
CA LYS A 426 20.23 18.66 0.63
C LYS A 426 19.18 18.15 1.63
N SER A 427 19.20 16.84 1.93
CA SER A 427 18.26 16.25 2.90
C SER A 427 18.72 16.45 4.35
N ILE A 428 20.01 16.76 4.59
CA ILE A 428 20.53 16.95 5.95
C ILE A 428 19.74 18.06 6.64
N ASN A 429 19.22 17.73 7.81
CA ASN A 429 18.37 18.59 8.59
C ASN A 429 18.81 18.57 10.06
N TYR A 430 18.82 19.75 10.69
CA TYR A 430 19.19 19.97 12.08
C TYR A 430 17.96 20.01 13.01
N GLU A 431 16.75 19.91 12.46
CA GLU A 431 15.46 20.04 13.13
C GLU A 431 14.68 18.71 13.19
N ASP A 432 15.39 17.57 13.12
CA ASP A 432 14.83 16.19 13.13
C ASP A 432 13.89 15.81 11.97
N ASP A 433 13.80 16.63 10.93
CA ASP A 433 12.98 16.38 9.72
C ASP A 433 13.68 15.54 8.64
N PHE A 434 14.88 15.07 8.89
CA PHE A 434 15.74 14.41 7.89
C PHE A 434 15.01 13.28 7.18
N TYR A 435 14.30 12.43 7.92
CA TYR A 435 13.65 11.26 7.34
C TYR A 435 12.49 11.63 6.43
N TYR A 436 11.67 12.60 6.81
CA TYR A 436 10.60 13.14 5.97
C TYR A 436 11.15 13.75 4.67
N ASN A 437 12.30 14.41 4.72
CA ASN A 437 12.95 14.98 3.54
C ASN A 437 13.50 13.89 2.61
N ILE A 438 14.06 12.80 3.16
CA ILE A 438 14.66 11.75 2.33
C ILE A 438 13.63 10.85 1.64
N ILE A 439 12.45 10.67 2.22
CA ILE A 439 11.35 9.93 1.60
C ILE A 439 10.60 10.76 0.54
N SER A 440 10.71 12.08 0.58
CA SER A 440 10.13 12.98 -0.42
C SER A 440 10.90 12.89 -1.73
N LEU A 441 10.49 11.97 -2.61
CA LEU A 441 11.17 11.67 -3.87
C LEU A 441 10.91 12.72 -4.96
N GLY A 442 9.78 13.41 -4.88
CA GLY A 442 9.32 14.38 -5.86
C GLY A 442 9.91 15.78 -5.67
N PHE A 443 9.06 16.74 -5.39
CA PHE A 443 9.42 18.14 -5.25
C PHE A 443 9.64 18.55 -3.79
N THR A 444 10.53 19.50 -3.57
CA THR A 444 10.66 20.19 -2.28
C THR A 444 9.57 21.27 -2.12
N ASP A 445 9.37 21.79 -0.90
CA ASP A 445 8.41 22.88 -0.65
C ASP A 445 8.70 24.13 -1.48
N ASP A 446 9.97 24.54 -1.59
CA ASP A 446 10.38 25.70 -2.39
C ASP A 446 10.11 25.50 -3.87
N GLU A 447 10.34 24.30 -4.38
CA GLU A 447 10.03 23.95 -5.76
C GLU A 447 8.52 23.96 -6.01
N LEU A 448 7.72 23.37 -5.12
CA LEU A 448 6.25 23.38 -5.23
C LEU A 448 5.68 24.81 -5.18
N LYS A 449 6.15 25.61 -4.24
CA LYS A 449 5.79 27.04 -4.16
C LYS A 449 6.12 27.81 -5.44
N SER A 450 7.12 27.36 -6.16
CA SER A 450 7.51 28.01 -7.41
C SER A 450 6.68 27.57 -8.62
N ILE A 451 6.26 26.30 -8.69
CA ILE A 451 5.59 25.71 -9.86
C ILE A 451 4.07 25.67 -9.76
N LEU A 452 3.51 25.68 -8.52
CA LEU A 452 2.06 25.69 -8.30
C LEU A 452 1.56 27.12 -8.16
N ASN A 453 0.36 27.37 -8.66
CA ASN A 453 -0.31 28.65 -8.50
C ASN A 453 -0.73 28.92 -7.04
N VAL A 454 -0.89 30.18 -6.69
CA VAL A 454 -1.38 30.60 -5.37
C VAL A 454 -2.75 29.95 -5.10
N GLY A 455 -2.90 29.28 -3.97
CA GLY A 455 -4.11 28.54 -3.61
C GLY A 455 -4.06 27.03 -3.90
N SER A 456 -3.13 26.57 -4.77
CA SER A 456 -2.94 25.14 -5.06
C SER A 456 -1.83 24.48 -4.22
N PHE A 457 -1.15 25.24 -3.36
CA PHE A 457 -0.02 24.76 -2.55
C PHE A 457 -0.28 24.85 -1.06
N SER A 458 0.09 23.79 -0.32
CA SER A 458 0.13 23.76 1.14
C SER A 458 1.56 23.49 1.62
N SER A 459 2.17 24.49 2.31
CA SER A 459 3.54 24.37 2.85
C SER A 459 3.67 23.36 3.99
N ASN A 460 2.58 23.05 4.69
CA ASN A 460 2.57 22.19 5.88
C ASN A 460 1.94 20.82 5.62
N SER A 461 2.00 20.32 4.39
CA SER A 461 1.33 19.06 4.02
C SER A 461 1.79 17.84 4.84
N LEU A 462 3.02 17.81 5.34
CA LEU A 462 3.55 16.74 6.21
C LEU A 462 3.28 16.96 7.71
N GLN A 463 2.70 18.09 8.12
CA GLN A 463 2.53 18.42 9.53
C GLN A 463 1.65 17.42 10.28
N TYR A 464 0.56 16.96 9.63
CA TYR A 464 -0.30 15.92 10.20
C TYR A 464 0.47 14.68 10.65
N PHE A 465 1.40 14.20 9.83
CA PHE A 465 2.19 13.00 10.12
C PHE A 465 3.22 13.26 11.21
N LYS A 466 3.84 14.44 11.22
CA LYS A 466 4.79 14.85 12.25
C LYS A 466 4.11 14.92 13.63
N ASP A 467 2.91 15.46 13.69
CA ASP A 467 2.13 15.56 14.93
C ASP A 467 1.67 14.18 15.43
N LYS A 468 1.27 13.31 14.52
CA LYS A 468 0.76 11.98 14.85
C LYS A 468 1.87 10.99 15.23
N ILE A 469 2.95 10.94 14.44
CA ILE A 469 4.02 9.93 14.60
C ILE A 469 5.09 10.44 15.58
N GLY A 470 5.20 11.76 15.74
CA GLY A 470 6.22 12.44 16.50
C GLY A 470 7.35 12.97 15.63
N LEU A 471 8.02 14.01 16.16
CA LEU A 471 9.12 14.70 15.47
C LEU A 471 10.46 13.93 15.53
N TYR A 472 10.56 12.89 16.34
CA TYR A 472 11.81 12.18 16.59
C TYR A 472 12.11 11.17 15.50
N SER A 473 12.74 11.60 14.43
CA SER A 473 13.29 10.73 13.40
C SER A 473 14.76 10.39 13.68
N SER A 474 15.05 9.74 14.80
CA SER A 474 16.42 9.54 15.28
C SER A 474 16.87 8.09 15.40
N SER A 475 15.96 7.13 15.37
CA SER A 475 16.25 5.70 15.48
C SER A 475 15.71 4.93 14.27
N ILE A 476 16.17 3.68 14.09
CA ILE A 476 15.63 2.79 13.05
C ILE A 476 14.15 2.49 13.33
N SER A 477 13.77 2.37 14.60
CA SER A 477 12.37 2.15 15.00
C SER A 477 11.49 3.33 14.60
N ASP A 478 11.96 4.59 14.77
CA ASP A 478 11.23 5.79 14.33
C ASP A 478 11.03 5.79 12.79
N PHE A 479 12.10 5.48 12.05
CA PHE A 479 12.04 5.45 10.58
C PHE A 479 11.07 4.37 10.08
N ARG A 480 11.07 3.20 10.72
CA ARG A 480 10.12 2.11 10.41
C ARG A 480 8.68 2.52 10.73
N ALA A 481 8.46 3.21 11.85
CA ALA A 481 7.14 3.72 12.21
C ALA A 481 6.64 4.76 11.20
N ILE A 482 7.50 5.71 10.77
CA ILE A 482 7.16 6.68 9.73
C ILE A 482 6.82 5.96 8.42
N ASP A 483 7.64 4.99 8.01
CA ASP A 483 7.38 4.22 6.78
C ASP A 483 6.09 3.41 6.86
N LYS A 484 5.75 2.82 8.01
CA LYS A 484 4.49 2.10 8.20
C LYS A 484 3.28 2.98 7.85
N HIS A 485 3.30 4.23 8.29
CA HIS A 485 2.19 5.17 8.10
C HIS A 485 2.22 5.93 6.76
N LEU A 486 3.38 6.03 6.11
CA LEU A 486 3.53 6.75 4.86
C LEU A 486 3.78 5.82 3.68
N SER A 487 5.02 5.30 3.57
CA SER A 487 5.45 4.54 2.39
C SER A 487 4.80 3.16 2.28
N LEU A 488 4.64 2.44 3.40
CA LEU A 488 4.02 1.11 3.37
C LEU A 488 2.54 1.22 3.04
N GLU A 489 1.78 1.98 3.84
CA GLU A 489 0.33 2.09 3.70
C GLU A 489 -0.07 2.88 2.44
N GLY A 490 0.58 4.02 2.16
CA GLY A 490 0.19 4.94 1.08
C GLY A 490 0.74 4.59 -0.30
N ASP A 491 1.85 3.84 -0.37
CA ASP A 491 2.54 3.48 -1.62
C ASP A 491 2.51 1.97 -1.86
N MET A 492 3.25 1.20 -1.05
CA MET A 492 3.50 -0.23 -1.33
C MET A 492 2.21 -1.06 -1.32
N LEU A 493 1.37 -0.92 -0.29
CA LEU A 493 0.13 -1.71 -0.15
C LEU A 493 -0.94 -1.27 -1.14
N VAL A 494 -1.06 0.04 -1.39
CA VAL A 494 -1.96 0.57 -2.43
C VAL A 494 -1.57 0.02 -3.81
N LYS A 495 -0.28 0.08 -4.14
CA LYS A 495 0.23 -0.48 -5.39
C LYS A 495 -0.11 -1.94 -5.55
N VAL A 496 0.25 -2.77 -4.55
CA VAL A 496 0.04 -4.22 -4.62
C VAL A 496 -1.45 -4.55 -4.74
N ASP A 497 -2.30 -3.99 -3.87
CA ASP A 497 -3.74 -4.25 -3.90
C ASP A 497 -4.37 -3.79 -5.22
N ARG A 498 -4.14 -2.54 -5.66
CA ARG A 498 -4.79 -1.99 -6.85
C ARG A 498 -4.38 -2.71 -8.14
N THR A 499 -3.10 -3.07 -8.27
CA THR A 499 -2.61 -3.73 -9.49
C THR A 499 -2.95 -5.22 -9.54
N SER A 500 -2.86 -5.94 -8.42
CA SER A 500 -3.20 -7.36 -8.38
C SER A 500 -4.70 -7.59 -8.51
N MET A 501 -5.52 -6.76 -7.84
CA MET A 501 -6.97 -6.85 -7.91
C MET A 501 -7.55 -6.46 -9.25
N LEU A 502 -6.89 -5.59 -10.01
CA LEU A 502 -7.28 -5.32 -11.40
C LEU A 502 -7.26 -6.59 -12.26
N THR A 503 -6.51 -7.60 -11.84
CA THR A 503 -6.42 -8.92 -12.49
C THR A 503 -7.10 -10.04 -11.69
N SER A 504 -7.80 -9.72 -10.59
CA SER A 504 -8.45 -10.67 -9.69
C SER A 504 -7.46 -11.67 -9.05
N ILE A 505 -6.24 -11.20 -8.70
CA ILE A 505 -5.24 -11.96 -7.92
C ILE A 505 -5.19 -11.42 -6.51
N GLU A 506 -5.28 -12.31 -5.51
CA GLU A 506 -5.06 -11.98 -4.12
C GLU A 506 -3.58 -12.08 -3.76
N CYS A 507 -2.94 -10.94 -3.44
CA CYS A 507 -1.60 -10.92 -2.87
C CYS A 507 -1.67 -10.92 -1.34
N ARG A 508 -0.84 -11.78 -0.71
CA ARG A 508 -0.69 -11.90 0.76
C ARG A 508 0.76 -11.65 1.13
N ALA A 509 0.98 -10.86 2.17
CA ALA A 509 2.31 -10.44 2.62
C ALA A 509 2.68 -11.10 3.98
N PRO A 510 3.40 -12.23 4.02
CA PRO A 510 3.72 -12.92 5.27
C PRO A 510 4.55 -12.09 6.27
N PHE A 511 5.33 -11.11 5.81
CA PHE A 511 6.06 -10.23 6.71
C PHE A 511 5.15 -9.22 7.43
N LEU A 512 3.95 -8.95 6.91
CA LEU A 512 2.96 -8.09 7.57
C LEU A 512 2.14 -8.88 8.60
N ASN A 513 2.83 -9.33 9.63
CA ASN A 513 2.28 -10.03 10.78
C ASN A 513 2.48 -9.19 12.05
N LYS A 514 1.44 -9.09 12.88
CA LYS A 514 1.45 -8.28 14.11
C LYS A 514 2.54 -8.72 15.09
N GLU A 515 2.72 -10.03 15.27
CA GLU A 515 3.72 -10.57 16.19
C GLU A 515 5.14 -10.32 15.68
N LEU A 516 5.38 -10.45 14.36
CA LEU A 516 6.66 -10.08 13.74
C LEU A 516 6.97 -8.60 13.95
N TRP A 517 5.98 -7.73 13.79
CA TRP A 517 6.13 -6.30 14.06
C TRP A 517 6.47 -6.03 15.52
N ASP A 518 5.73 -6.64 16.45
CA ASP A 518 5.97 -6.49 17.88
C ASP A 518 7.35 -7.02 18.29
N PHE A 519 7.74 -8.18 17.77
CA PHE A 519 9.05 -8.76 18.01
C PHE A 519 10.19 -7.88 17.52
N THR A 520 10.11 -7.42 16.28
CA THR A 520 11.17 -6.59 15.68
C THR A 520 11.31 -5.22 16.32
N ASN A 521 10.23 -4.69 16.93
CA ASN A 521 10.28 -3.44 17.71
C ASN A 521 10.98 -3.62 19.08
N GLN A 522 11.11 -4.85 19.57
CA GLN A 522 11.84 -5.17 20.81
C GLN A 522 13.31 -5.53 20.57
N LEU A 523 13.72 -5.66 19.30
CA LEU A 523 15.11 -5.96 18.95
C LEU A 523 16.01 -4.72 19.05
N PRO A 524 17.26 -4.87 19.48
CA PRO A 524 18.27 -3.83 19.31
C PRO A 524 18.43 -3.46 17.82
N ASP A 525 18.61 -2.19 17.51
CA ASP A 525 18.84 -1.69 16.14
C ASP A 525 19.94 -2.46 15.40
N THR A 526 20.99 -2.90 16.11
CA THR A 526 22.11 -3.69 15.56
C THR A 526 21.71 -5.09 15.07
N TYR A 527 20.56 -5.61 15.50
CA TYR A 527 20.02 -6.87 15.00
C TYR A 527 19.27 -6.67 13.69
N LEU A 528 18.71 -5.51 13.48
CA LEU A 528 18.05 -5.13 12.22
C LEU A 528 19.09 -4.72 11.17
N ILE A 529 20.01 -3.80 11.54
CA ILE A 529 21.06 -3.28 10.67
C ILE A 529 22.40 -3.35 11.41
N ASN A 530 23.33 -4.18 10.92
CA ASN A 530 24.66 -4.31 11.46
C ASN A 530 25.71 -3.77 10.49
N GLY A 531 26.19 -2.54 10.72
CA GLY A 531 27.02 -1.81 9.77
C GLY A 531 26.27 -1.56 8.46
N TRP A 532 26.73 -2.14 7.36
CA TRP A 532 26.08 -2.06 6.04
C TRP A 532 25.12 -3.24 5.76
N ASP A 533 25.08 -4.22 6.70
CA ASP A 533 24.27 -5.42 6.56
C ASP A 533 22.84 -5.19 7.06
N LYS A 534 21.91 -5.06 6.13
CA LYS A 534 20.48 -4.83 6.36
C LYS A 534 19.73 -6.15 6.51
N LYS A 535 18.57 -6.13 7.17
CA LYS A 535 17.80 -7.34 7.50
C LYS A 535 18.65 -8.40 8.18
N HIS A 536 19.57 -7.94 9.04
CA HIS A 536 20.64 -8.78 9.55
C HIS A 536 20.11 -10.03 10.27
N ILE A 537 19.16 -9.86 11.22
CA ILE A 537 18.57 -10.99 11.96
C ILE A 537 17.79 -11.94 11.04
N LEU A 538 17.05 -11.40 10.06
CA LEU A 538 16.30 -12.22 9.09
C LEU A 538 17.26 -13.09 8.27
N LYS A 539 18.36 -12.52 7.78
CA LYS A 539 19.38 -13.27 7.05
C LYS A 539 20.08 -14.30 7.91
N GLU A 540 20.39 -13.98 9.17
CA GLU A 540 20.96 -14.94 10.11
C GLU A 540 20.04 -16.13 10.37
N ALA A 541 18.71 -15.88 10.48
CA ALA A 541 17.71 -16.90 10.71
C ALA A 541 17.62 -17.94 9.56
N PHE A 542 17.90 -17.51 8.35
CA PHE A 542 17.74 -18.36 7.15
C PHE A 542 19.04 -18.66 6.39
N LYS A 543 20.22 -18.26 6.90
CA LYS A 543 21.49 -18.40 6.19
C LYS A 543 21.87 -19.83 5.82
N GLU A 544 21.46 -20.82 6.62
CA GLU A 544 21.80 -22.24 6.42
C GLU A 544 21.02 -22.86 5.24
N TYR A 545 19.90 -22.28 4.86
CA TYR A 545 19.06 -22.74 3.76
C TYR A 545 19.50 -22.25 2.38
N PHE A 546 20.41 -21.27 2.34
CA PHE A 546 20.86 -20.66 1.07
C PHE A 546 22.37 -20.84 0.88
N PRO A 547 22.85 -20.87 -0.38
CA PRO A 547 24.28 -20.88 -0.66
C PRO A 547 25.01 -19.70 0.02
N LYS A 548 26.24 -19.91 0.41
CA LYS A 548 27.06 -18.89 1.08
C LYS A 548 27.00 -17.55 0.33
N ASN A 549 26.77 -16.48 1.05
CA ASN A 549 26.64 -15.11 0.54
C ASN A 549 25.45 -14.86 -0.42
N PHE A 550 24.54 -15.79 -0.63
CA PHE A 550 23.38 -15.59 -1.50
C PHE A 550 22.51 -14.43 -1.01
N LEU A 551 22.15 -14.43 0.29
CA LEU A 551 21.30 -13.40 0.90
C LEU A 551 21.97 -12.01 1.01
N ASN A 552 23.27 -11.92 0.74
CA ASN A 552 24.02 -10.65 0.78
C ASN A 552 24.14 -9.96 -0.59
N LYS A 553 23.63 -10.59 -1.66
CA LYS A 553 23.64 -10.00 -3.01
C LYS A 553 22.69 -8.81 -3.07
N SER A 554 23.15 -7.71 -3.68
CA SER A 554 22.32 -6.51 -3.87
C SER A 554 21.09 -6.78 -4.74
N LYS A 555 19.94 -6.18 -4.38
CA LYS A 555 18.71 -6.16 -5.18
C LYS A 555 18.67 -4.85 -5.98
N LYS A 556 18.26 -4.89 -7.25
CA LYS A 556 18.06 -3.69 -8.08
C LYS A 556 16.65 -3.09 -7.94
N GLY A 557 15.67 -3.88 -7.50
CA GLY A 557 14.25 -3.50 -7.47
C GLY A 557 13.60 -3.46 -8.85
N PHE A 558 12.26 -3.38 -8.91
CA PHE A 558 11.48 -3.29 -10.15
C PHE A 558 11.54 -1.88 -10.76
N GLY A 559 12.75 -1.40 -11.10
CA GLY A 559 12.88 -0.11 -11.76
C GLY A 559 12.43 -0.19 -13.22
N VAL A 560 11.54 0.69 -13.64
CA VAL A 560 11.06 0.84 -15.02
C VAL A 560 11.68 2.10 -15.63
N PRO A 561 12.13 2.10 -16.90
CA PRO A 561 12.83 3.24 -17.51
C PRO A 561 11.87 4.36 -17.96
N VAL A 562 11.02 4.83 -17.04
CA VAL A 562 10.00 5.86 -17.35
C VAL A 562 10.60 7.16 -17.88
N GLY A 563 11.83 7.50 -17.48
CA GLY A 563 12.52 8.68 -17.98
C GLY A 563 12.85 8.59 -19.47
N ASP A 564 13.20 7.39 -19.96
CA ASP A 564 13.44 7.15 -21.38
C ASP A 564 12.10 7.21 -22.15
N TRP A 565 11.03 6.64 -21.62
CA TRP A 565 9.70 6.67 -22.26
C TRP A 565 9.12 8.07 -22.36
N LEU A 566 9.35 8.91 -21.37
CA LEU A 566 8.95 10.33 -21.42
C LEU A 566 9.65 11.09 -22.55
N ARG A 567 10.83 10.62 -22.98
CA ARG A 567 11.58 11.17 -24.12
C ARG A 567 11.26 10.48 -25.45
N SER A 568 10.51 9.37 -25.45
CA SER A 568 10.17 8.56 -26.61
C SER A 568 8.67 8.33 -26.75
N GLU A 569 8.17 7.17 -26.31
CA GLU A 569 6.80 6.71 -26.54
C GLU A 569 5.73 7.63 -25.92
N LEU A 570 6.03 8.22 -24.75
CA LEU A 570 5.10 9.09 -24.02
C LEU A 570 5.31 10.59 -24.31
N GLN A 571 6.28 10.94 -25.17
CA GLN A 571 6.65 12.34 -25.42
C GLN A 571 5.49 13.17 -25.99
N LEU A 572 4.76 12.63 -26.96
CA LEU A 572 3.65 13.36 -27.58
C LEU A 572 2.52 13.66 -26.58
N GLU A 573 2.19 12.70 -25.74
CA GLU A 573 1.18 12.90 -24.71
C GLU A 573 1.66 13.87 -23.62
N LEU A 574 2.93 13.77 -23.22
CA LEU A 574 3.54 14.72 -22.28
C LEU A 574 3.54 16.16 -22.82
N LEU A 575 3.82 16.35 -24.12
CA LEU A 575 3.78 17.66 -24.76
C LEU A 575 2.33 18.19 -24.83
N PHE A 576 1.32 17.33 -25.05
CA PHE A 576 -0.07 17.72 -24.97
C PHE A 576 -0.43 18.26 -23.55
N TYR A 577 0.11 17.66 -22.49
CA TYR A 577 -0.10 18.14 -21.11
C TYR A 577 0.61 19.47 -20.80
N LEU A 578 1.50 19.93 -21.69
CA LEU A 578 2.13 21.25 -21.62
C LEU A 578 1.41 22.31 -22.47
N ASP A 579 0.27 21.96 -23.10
CA ASP A 579 -0.50 22.95 -23.84
C ASP A 579 -0.85 24.14 -22.94
N LYS A 580 -0.61 25.34 -23.44
CA LYS A 580 -0.76 26.57 -22.65
C LYS A 580 -2.22 26.84 -22.25
N GLU A 581 -3.16 26.60 -23.15
CA GLU A 581 -4.58 26.82 -22.88
C GLU A 581 -5.11 25.81 -21.86
N PHE A 582 -4.66 24.54 -21.97
CA PHE A 582 -4.96 23.48 -21.02
C PHE A 582 -4.47 23.85 -19.61
N LEU A 583 -3.20 24.25 -19.45
CA LEU A 583 -2.64 24.59 -18.12
C LEU A 583 -3.25 25.87 -17.53
N ILE A 584 -3.58 26.87 -18.36
CA ILE A 584 -4.26 28.09 -17.90
C ILE A 584 -5.69 27.77 -17.42
N LYS A 585 -6.43 26.95 -18.16
CA LYS A 585 -7.78 26.50 -17.78
C LYS A 585 -7.75 25.69 -16.48
N GLN A 586 -6.77 24.80 -16.33
CA GLN A 586 -6.55 23.99 -15.14
C GLN A 586 -6.25 24.85 -13.90
N ASN A 587 -5.53 25.95 -14.06
CA ASN A 587 -5.12 26.90 -13.03
C ASN A 587 -4.40 26.29 -11.81
N ILE A 588 -3.65 25.22 -12.02
CA ILE A 588 -2.87 24.54 -10.95
C ILE A 588 -1.40 24.87 -11.06
N PHE A 589 -0.84 24.96 -12.27
CA PHE A 589 0.59 25.14 -12.52
C PHE A 589 0.92 26.51 -13.13
N ASP A 590 2.09 27.04 -12.73
CA ASP A 590 2.76 28.12 -13.47
C ASP A 590 3.27 27.56 -14.79
N PHE A 591 2.70 28.00 -15.90
CA PHE A 591 3.00 27.50 -17.25
C PHE A 591 4.47 27.56 -17.60
N GLU A 592 5.12 28.70 -17.34
CA GLU A 592 6.51 28.90 -17.78
C GLU A 592 7.48 28.01 -16.99
N LYS A 593 7.25 27.88 -15.70
CA LYS A 593 8.14 27.12 -14.82
C LYS A 593 7.99 25.61 -15.02
N ILE A 594 6.75 25.10 -15.15
CA ILE A 594 6.53 23.67 -15.38
C ILE A 594 7.02 23.27 -16.78
N SER A 595 6.78 24.12 -17.81
CA SER A 595 7.26 23.87 -19.16
C SER A 595 8.79 23.83 -19.22
N LYS A 596 9.48 24.77 -18.55
CA LYS A 596 10.92 24.77 -18.45
C LYS A 596 11.47 23.48 -17.79
N LEU A 597 10.84 23.01 -16.73
CA LEU A 597 11.23 21.78 -16.03
C LEU A 597 11.12 20.56 -16.95
N VAL A 598 9.99 20.43 -17.66
CA VAL A 598 9.72 19.29 -18.55
C VAL A 598 10.61 19.35 -19.80
N LEU A 599 10.71 20.50 -20.46
CA LEU A 599 11.54 20.66 -21.66
C LEU A 599 13.02 20.41 -21.38
N ASN A 600 13.56 20.85 -20.22
CA ASN A 600 14.93 20.52 -19.82
C ASN A 600 15.16 19.01 -19.70
N HIS A 601 14.13 18.25 -19.27
CA HIS A 601 14.21 16.79 -19.21
C HIS A 601 14.17 16.17 -20.62
N LEU A 602 13.24 16.61 -21.47
CA LEU A 602 13.11 16.11 -22.85
C LEU A 602 14.37 16.37 -23.69
N GLU A 603 14.99 17.53 -23.53
CA GLU A 603 16.24 17.92 -24.20
C GLU A 603 17.49 17.32 -23.53
N SER A 604 17.36 16.46 -22.55
CA SER A 604 18.47 15.84 -21.79
C SER A 604 19.43 16.85 -21.15
N LYS A 605 18.97 18.08 -20.88
CA LYS A 605 19.75 19.10 -20.16
C LYS A 605 19.87 18.80 -18.66
N VAL A 606 18.78 18.30 -18.09
CA VAL A 606 18.69 17.91 -16.68
C VAL A 606 17.83 16.66 -16.57
N ASP A 607 18.27 15.68 -15.79
CA ASP A 607 17.41 14.53 -15.46
C ASP A 607 16.39 14.90 -14.37
N ASN A 608 15.15 15.12 -14.80
CA ASN A 608 14.00 15.37 -13.93
C ASN A 608 13.02 14.19 -13.95
N THR A 609 13.49 12.96 -14.21
CA THR A 609 12.63 11.76 -14.40
C THR A 609 11.51 11.67 -13.37
N PHE A 610 11.81 11.69 -12.06
CA PHE A 610 10.79 11.55 -11.03
C PHE A 610 9.76 12.68 -11.06
N ARG A 611 10.18 13.92 -11.24
CA ARG A 611 9.30 15.09 -11.27
C ARG A 611 8.40 15.11 -12.48
N VAL A 612 8.97 14.83 -13.65
CA VAL A 612 8.22 14.80 -14.92
C VAL A 612 7.27 13.62 -14.95
N TRP A 613 7.66 12.46 -14.40
CA TRP A 613 6.77 11.32 -14.26
C TRP A 613 5.61 11.61 -13.30
N THR A 614 5.88 12.24 -12.15
CA THR A 614 4.84 12.67 -11.23
C THR A 614 3.86 13.65 -11.88
N PHE A 615 4.38 14.64 -12.63
CA PHE A 615 3.56 15.55 -13.40
C PHE A 615 2.72 14.82 -14.46
N TYR A 616 3.32 13.91 -15.22
CA TYR A 616 2.62 13.10 -16.22
C TYR A 616 1.47 12.27 -15.60
N CYS A 617 1.72 11.56 -14.51
CA CYS A 617 0.69 10.78 -13.82
C CYS A 617 -0.46 11.65 -13.29
N PHE A 618 -0.14 12.84 -12.75
CA PHE A 618 -1.15 13.80 -12.34
C PHE A 618 -2.00 14.28 -13.51
N GLN A 619 -1.38 14.69 -14.61
CA GLN A 619 -2.11 15.21 -15.77
C GLN A 619 -2.97 14.15 -16.45
N LYS A 620 -2.50 12.90 -16.52
CA LYS A 620 -3.27 11.77 -17.04
C LYS A 620 -4.54 11.55 -16.20
N TRP A 621 -4.40 11.51 -14.89
CA TRP A 621 -5.53 11.40 -13.98
C TRP A 621 -6.47 12.60 -14.08
N TYR A 622 -5.94 13.84 -14.08
CA TYR A 622 -6.72 15.07 -14.13
C TYR A 622 -7.56 15.14 -15.39
N LYS A 623 -6.96 14.89 -16.56
CA LYS A 623 -7.66 14.89 -17.84
C LYS A 623 -8.81 13.88 -17.86
N ASN A 624 -8.53 12.64 -17.44
CA ASN A 624 -9.56 11.59 -17.39
C ASN A 624 -10.68 11.92 -16.38
N THR A 625 -10.37 12.63 -15.31
CA THR A 625 -11.32 12.90 -14.22
C THR A 625 -12.13 14.15 -14.49
N TYR A 626 -11.55 15.24 -14.97
CA TYR A 626 -12.21 16.55 -15.05
C TYR A 626 -12.50 17.03 -16.47
N GLU A 627 -11.92 16.43 -17.50
CA GLU A 627 -12.12 16.82 -18.91
C GLU A 627 -12.73 15.70 -19.78
N ALA A 628 -13.01 14.51 -19.21
CA ALA A 628 -13.64 13.39 -19.91
C ALA A 628 -15.15 13.59 -20.09
#